data_7b41e3d53c2551723d6089cb0da8240b
#
_entry.id   7b41e3d53c2551723d6089cb0da8240b
#
_cell.length_a   1.000
_cell.length_b   1.000
_cell.length_c   1.000
_cell.angle_alpha   90.00
_cell.angle_beta   90.00
_cell.angle_gamma   90.00
#
_symmetry.space_group_name_H-M   'P 1'
#
loop_
_entity.id
_entity.type
_entity.pdbx_description
1 polymer ?
#
loop_
_entity_poly.entity_id
_entity_poly.type
_entity_poly.pdbx_seq_one_letter_code
_entity_poly.pdbx_strand_id
1 'polypeptide(L)'
;MVLNYKFENFMSFREKVEFSMLAPKSKVKKRFEDNFISVDSGAEILKTAVIVGENAGGKSNFVRSLDFLKMYFKDNEHVRTYKNIVNSNNIKKDCPKEDNTKLSYEIEVLAEKGIYYRYCIETDFLGVLNEKLDYKTQYSQ
;
A
#
# COMPACT_ATOMS: atom_id res chain seq x y z
N MET A 1 -2.34 12.17 -4.54
CA MET A 1 -0.95 11.61 -4.52
C MET A 1 -0.85 10.56 -3.44
N VAL A 2 -0.18 9.43 -3.70
CA VAL A 2 0.11 8.41 -2.67
C VAL A 2 1.24 8.92 -1.78
N LEU A 3 1.06 8.83 -0.46
CA LEU A 3 2.06 9.20 0.54
C LEU A 3 2.76 7.98 1.10
N ASN A 4 1.96 7.02 1.56
CA ASN A 4 2.42 5.76 2.12
C ASN A 4 1.56 4.63 1.57
N TYR A 5 2.18 3.48 1.37
CA TYR A 5 1.51 2.27 0.96
C TYR A 5 2.12 1.08 1.70
N LYS A 6 1.26 0.28 2.31
CA LYS A 6 1.65 -0.92 3.03
C LYS A 6 0.76 -2.07 2.62
N PHE A 7 1.34 -3.23 2.54
CA PHE A 7 0.60 -4.47 2.31
C PHE A 7 1.33 -5.66 2.90
N GLU A 8 0.62 -6.74 3.13
CA GLU A 8 1.14 -7.97 3.70
C GLU A 8 0.46 -9.17 3.08
N ASN A 9 1.19 -10.28 3.02
CA ASN A 9 0.71 -11.57 2.57
C ASN A 9 0.23 -11.61 1.11
N PHE A 10 0.88 -10.85 0.23
CA PHE A 10 0.52 -10.76 -1.18
C PHE A 10 1.57 -11.43 -2.08
N MET A 11 1.20 -12.44 -2.85
CA MET A 11 2.06 -13.15 -3.82
C MET A 11 3.41 -13.58 -3.22
N SER A 12 4.53 -12.97 -3.64
CA SER A 12 5.87 -13.26 -3.13
C SER A 12 6.19 -12.59 -1.78
N PHE A 13 5.36 -11.68 -1.32
CA PHE A 13 5.55 -10.95 -0.07
C PHE A 13 4.76 -11.62 1.04
N ARG A 14 5.47 -12.25 1.97
CA ARG A 14 4.88 -12.83 3.16
C ARG A 14 4.74 -11.78 4.27
N GLU A 15 5.83 -11.07 4.49
CA GLU A 15 5.92 -10.06 5.54
C GLU A 15 5.35 -8.73 5.06
N LYS A 16 5.10 -7.84 6.00
CA LYS A 16 4.64 -6.49 5.73
C LYS A 16 5.65 -5.71 4.91
N VAL A 17 5.20 -5.18 3.79
CA VAL A 17 5.95 -4.27 2.93
C VAL A 17 5.49 -2.85 3.21
N GLU A 18 6.43 -1.94 3.38
CA GLU A 18 6.16 -0.51 3.53
C GLU A 18 6.86 0.28 2.42
N PHE A 19 6.11 1.13 1.75
CA PHE A 19 6.58 2.03 0.71
C PHE A 19 6.12 3.45 1.03
N SER A 20 7.05 4.40 0.99
CA SER A 20 6.76 5.79 1.28
C SER A 20 7.28 6.72 0.19
N MET A 21 6.43 7.65 -0.21
CA MET A 21 6.78 8.78 -1.07
C MET A 21 7.10 10.05 -0.28
N LEU A 22 7.05 9.99 1.05
CA LEU A 22 7.46 11.13 1.88
C LEU A 22 8.96 11.32 1.78
N ALA A 23 9.39 12.56 1.66
CA ALA A 23 10.79 12.89 1.58
C ALA A 23 11.53 12.55 2.88
N PRO A 24 12.68 11.88 2.81
CA PRO A 24 13.49 11.62 4.00
C PRO A 24 14.03 12.94 4.58
N LYS A 25 14.14 12.98 5.90
CA LYS A 25 14.83 14.09 6.61
C LYS A 25 16.35 14.00 6.36
N SER A 26 16.83 14.51 5.24
CA SER A 26 18.25 14.40 4.86
C SER A 26 18.82 15.74 4.42
N LYS A 27 20.10 15.98 4.73
CA LYS A 27 20.87 17.13 4.23
C LYS A 27 21.03 17.12 2.70
N VAL A 28 20.91 15.96 2.06
CA VAL A 28 21.01 15.79 0.59
C VAL A 28 19.84 16.44 -0.13
N LYS A 29 18.73 16.68 0.55
CA LYS A 29 17.51 17.28 0.03
C LYS A 29 17.75 18.64 -0.66
N LYS A 30 18.54 19.53 -0.08
CA LYS A 30 18.87 20.85 -0.66
C LYS A 30 19.50 20.77 -2.05
N ARG A 31 20.06 19.62 -2.43
CA ARG A 31 20.73 19.40 -3.69
C ARG A 31 19.78 18.98 -4.82
N PHE A 32 18.56 18.55 -4.47
CA PHE A 32 17.58 17.96 -5.39
C PHE A 32 16.17 18.49 -5.12
N GLU A 33 16.05 19.82 -4.91
CA GLU A 33 14.75 20.45 -4.58
C GLU A 33 13.68 20.20 -5.64
N ASP A 34 14.08 20.11 -6.90
CA ASP A 34 13.17 19.82 -8.01
C ASP A 34 12.52 18.44 -7.97
N ASN A 35 13.04 17.51 -7.16
CA ASN A 35 12.49 16.15 -7.03
C ASN A 35 11.37 16.05 -6.01
N PHE A 36 11.02 17.15 -5.35
CA PHE A 36 10.01 17.18 -4.30
C PHE A 36 8.85 18.08 -4.67
N ILE A 37 7.71 17.79 -4.06
CA ILE A 37 6.52 18.64 -4.05
C ILE A 37 6.30 19.04 -2.59
N SER A 38 6.35 20.31 -2.30
CA SER A 38 5.98 20.84 -0.98
C SER A 38 4.46 20.98 -0.90
N VAL A 39 3.88 20.52 0.19
CA VAL A 39 2.45 20.68 0.46
C VAL A 39 2.23 21.61 1.66
N ASP A 40 1.06 22.22 1.74
CA ASP A 40 0.74 23.26 2.74
C ASP A 40 0.96 22.83 4.19
N SER A 41 0.91 21.53 4.47
CA SER A 41 1.21 20.95 5.80
C SER A 41 2.70 20.97 6.16
N GLY A 42 3.57 21.47 5.28
CA GLY A 42 5.03 21.41 5.43
C GLY A 42 5.64 20.02 5.12
N ALA A 43 4.83 19.06 4.72
CA ALA A 43 5.35 17.79 4.23
C ALA A 43 5.89 17.95 2.81
N GLU A 44 6.91 17.17 2.48
CA GLU A 44 7.48 17.11 1.14
C GLU A 44 7.36 15.69 0.60
N ILE A 45 6.92 15.60 -0.64
CA ILE A 45 6.58 14.34 -1.31
C ILE A 45 7.50 14.17 -2.51
N LEU A 46 8.06 12.99 -2.68
CA LEU A 46 8.84 12.62 -3.85
C LEU A 46 7.96 12.62 -5.11
N LYS A 47 8.46 13.22 -6.19
CA LYS A 47 7.78 13.17 -7.50
C LYS A 47 7.86 11.79 -8.14
N THR A 48 8.94 11.05 -7.85
CA THR A 48 9.23 9.76 -8.48
C THR A 48 9.94 8.84 -7.50
N ALA A 49 9.65 7.56 -7.58
CA ALA A 49 10.39 6.50 -6.92
C ALA A 49 10.75 5.42 -7.94
N VAL A 50 11.91 4.81 -7.77
CA VAL A 50 12.39 3.72 -8.63
C VAL A 50 12.57 2.47 -7.78
N ILE A 51 11.93 1.37 -8.21
CA ILE A 51 12.03 0.07 -7.55
C ILE A 51 13.04 -0.77 -8.32
N VAL A 52 14.14 -1.10 -7.68
CA VAL A 52 15.20 -1.93 -8.25
C VAL A 52 15.30 -3.24 -7.50
N GLY A 53 15.85 -4.25 -8.13
CA GLY A 53 16.06 -5.56 -7.53
C GLY A 53 16.36 -6.63 -8.57
N GLU A 54 16.76 -7.80 -8.12
CA GLU A 54 17.08 -8.96 -8.95
C GLU A 54 15.85 -9.48 -9.73
N ASN A 55 16.11 -10.30 -10.74
CA ASN A 55 15.03 -11.03 -11.43
C ASN A 55 14.35 -11.95 -10.40
N ALA A 56 13.02 -12.06 -10.49
CA ALA A 56 12.17 -12.72 -9.50
C ALA A 56 12.16 -12.09 -8.09
N GLY A 57 12.79 -10.94 -7.86
CA GLY A 57 12.80 -10.22 -6.58
C GLY A 57 11.47 -9.52 -6.19
N GLY A 58 10.36 -9.85 -6.85
CA GLY A 58 9.03 -9.36 -6.46
C GLY A 58 8.62 -8.00 -7.04
N LYS A 59 9.45 -7.31 -7.85
CA LYS A 59 9.11 -6.00 -8.43
C LYS A 59 7.74 -5.94 -9.10
N SER A 60 7.46 -6.92 -9.96
CA SER A 60 6.16 -7.02 -10.65
C SER A 60 5.02 -7.31 -9.68
N ASN A 61 5.27 -8.05 -8.61
CA ASN A 61 4.25 -8.34 -7.60
C ASN A 61 3.95 -7.11 -6.74
N PHE A 62 4.93 -6.23 -6.51
CA PHE A 62 4.68 -4.93 -5.89
C PHE A 62 3.72 -4.08 -6.74
N VAL A 63 3.94 -3.97 -8.05
CA VAL A 63 3.03 -3.24 -8.94
C VAL A 63 1.64 -3.89 -8.96
N ARG A 64 1.59 -5.22 -9.03
CA ARG A 64 0.32 -5.97 -8.99
C ARG A 64 -0.47 -5.76 -7.69
N SER A 65 0.21 -5.52 -6.57
CA SER A 65 -0.49 -5.22 -5.30
C SER A 65 -1.26 -3.90 -5.36
N LEU A 66 -0.69 -2.89 -6.02
CA LEU A 66 -1.39 -1.61 -6.28
C LEU A 66 -2.54 -1.78 -7.28
N ASP A 67 -2.33 -2.55 -8.35
CA ASP A 67 -3.38 -2.86 -9.32
C ASP A 67 -4.53 -3.63 -8.67
N PHE A 68 -4.22 -4.58 -7.79
CA PHE A 68 -5.24 -5.32 -7.04
C PHE A 68 -6.10 -4.38 -6.18
N LEU A 69 -5.48 -3.48 -5.43
CA LEU A 69 -6.21 -2.50 -4.62
C LEU A 69 -7.09 -1.59 -5.50
N LYS A 70 -6.56 -1.13 -6.64
CA LYS A 70 -7.32 -0.34 -7.62
C LYS A 70 -8.53 -1.10 -8.17
N MET A 71 -8.35 -2.39 -8.49
CA MET A 71 -9.42 -3.25 -8.99
C MET A 71 -10.46 -3.51 -7.92
N TYR A 72 -10.04 -3.71 -6.68
CA TYR A 72 -10.93 -3.89 -5.54
C TYR A 72 -11.94 -2.72 -5.39
N PHE A 73 -11.48 -1.49 -5.55
CA PHE A 73 -12.36 -0.32 -5.53
C PHE A 73 -13.26 -0.18 -6.77
N LYS A 74 -12.88 -0.79 -7.88
CA LYS A 74 -13.57 -0.62 -9.15
C LYS A 74 -14.64 -1.69 -9.37
N ASP A 75 -14.40 -2.91 -8.87
CA ASP A 75 -15.20 -4.09 -9.21
C ASP A 75 -15.17 -5.13 -8.07
N ASN A 76 -16.28 -5.32 -7.40
CA ASN A 76 -16.41 -6.31 -6.31
C ASN A 76 -16.30 -7.78 -6.78
N GLU A 77 -16.25 -8.05 -8.09
CA GLU A 77 -16.16 -9.42 -8.61
C GLU A 77 -14.78 -10.07 -8.44
N HIS A 78 -13.72 -9.29 -8.20
CA HIS A 78 -12.34 -9.79 -8.10
C HIS A 78 -12.00 -10.54 -6.81
N VAL A 79 -12.87 -10.52 -5.82
CA VAL A 79 -12.74 -11.36 -4.61
C VAL A 79 -12.68 -12.85 -4.96
N ARG A 80 -13.21 -13.27 -6.11
CA ARG A 80 -13.21 -14.67 -6.56
C ARG A 80 -11.82 -15.20 -6.97
N THR A 81 -10.88 -14.35 -7.31
CA THR A 81 -9.50 -14.72 -7.69
C THR A 81 -8.52 -14.73 -6.50
N TYR A 82 -9.02 -14.57 -5.31
CA TYR A 82 -8.25 -14.37 -4.07
C TYR A 82 -7.24 -15.49 -3.78
N LYS A 83 -7.58 -16.73 -4.07
CA LYS A 83 -6.69 -17.88 -3.80
C LYS A 83 -5.34 -17.81 -4.49
N ASN A 84 -5.25 -17.09 -5.61
CA ASN A 84 -4.03 -16.99 -6.40
C ASN A 84 -3.12 -15.81 -5.99
N ILE A 85 -3.60 -14.91 -5.14
CA ILE A 85 -2.87 -13.71 -4.75
C ILE A 85 -2.29 -13.77 -3.34
N VAL A 86 -2.85 -14.60 -2.47
CA VAL A 86 -2.27 -14.86 -1.14
C VAL A 86 -0.92 -15.57 -1.31
N ASN A 87 0.03 -15.26 -0.45
CA ASN A 87 1.33 -15.92 -0.47
C ASN A 87 1.18 -17.44 -0.31
N SER A 88 1.68 -18.18 -1.29
CA SER A 88 1.55 -19.64 -1.34
C SER A 88 2.18 -20.37 -0.15
N ASN A 89 3.17 -19.75 0.50
CA ASN A 89 3.80 -20.33 1.69
C ASN A 89 2.90 -20.26 2.94
N ASN A 90 1.90 -19.39 2.93
CA ASN A 90 0.93 -19.27 4.01
C ASN A 90 -0.26 -20.22 3.85
N ILE A 91 -0.42 -20.84 2.67
CA ILE A 91 -1.48 -21.81 2.39
C ILE A 91 -1.06 -23.26 2.77
N LYS A 92 0.07 -23.45 3.46
CA LYS A 92 0.57 -24.79 3.82
C LYS A 92 -0.41 -25.52 4.72
N LYS A 93 -0.56 -26.82 4.43
CA LYS A 93 -1.50 -27.78 5.04
C LYS A 93 -1.41 -27.92 6.58
N ASP A 94 -0.33 -27.45 7.19
CA ASP A 94 -0.01 -27.67 8.59
C ASP A 94 -0.11 -26.43 9.48
N CYS A 95 -0.55 -25.29 8.94
CA CYS A 95 -0.77 -24.08 9.72
C CYS A 95 -2.20 -23.98 10.23
N PRO A 96 -2.43 -23.50 11.47
CA PRO A 96 -3.75 -23.19 11.96
C PRO A 96 -4.45 -22.23 11.00
N LYS A 97 -5.66 -22.58 10.60
CA LYS A 97 -6.34 -22.13 9.39
C LYS A 97 -6.72 -20.64 9.34
N GLU A 98 -6.58 -19.87 10.42
CA GLU A 98 -7.25 -18.58 10.51
C GLU A 98 -6.35 -17.36 10.25
N ASP A 99 -5.07 -17.40 10.60
CA ASP A 99 -4.23 -16.20 10.49
C ASP A 99 -3.42 -16.07 9.18
N ASN A 100 -3.25 -17.17 8.44
CA ASN A 100 -2.34 -17.21 7.29
C ASN A 100 -2.99 -16.86 5.95
N THR A 101 -4.28 -16.57 5.92
CA THR A 101 -5.02 -16.25 4.69
C THR A 101 -5.38 -14.78 4.56
N LYS A 102 -5.11 -13.98 5.58
CA LYS A 102 -5.43 -12.57 5.58
C LYS A 102 -4.50 -11.79 4.67
N LEU A 103 -5.07 -10.95 3.84
CA LEU A 103 -4.39 -9.86 3.14
C LEU A 103 -4.66 -8.56 3.87
N SER A 104 -3.64 -7.77 4.10
CA SER A 104 -3.82 -6.44 4.64
C SER A 104 -3.27 -5.39 3.70
N TYR A 105 -3.98 -4.28 3.59
CA TYR A 105 -3.55 -3.09 2.87
C TYR A 105 -3.80 -1.85 3.69
N GLU A 106 -2.87 -0.92 3.61
CA GLU A 106 -2.99 0.43 4.13
C GLU A 106 -2.47 1.39 3.07
N ILE A 107 -3.26 2.36 2.67
CA ILE A 107 -2.84 3.40 1.75
C ILE A 107 -3.17 4.78 2.33
N GLU A 108 -2.19 5.67 2.30
CA GLU A 108 -2.35 7.07 2.64
C GLU A 108 -2.22 7.90 1.37
N VAL A 109 -3.19 8.74 1.13
CA VAL A 109 -3.23 9.61 -0.05
C VAL A 109 -3.50 11.05 0.35
N LEU A 110 -2.86 11.96 -0.38
CA LEU A 110 -3.22 13.37 -0.38
C LEU A 110 -4.09 13.63 -1.60
N ALA A 111 -5.35 13.97 -1.36
CA ALA A 111 -6.30 14.36 -2.38
C ALA A 111 -6.20 15.86 -2.69
N GLU A 112 -7.04 16.33 -3.59
CA GLU A 112 -7.21 17.74 -3.89
C GLU A 112 -7.62 18.52 -2.63
N LYS A 113 -7.30 19.80 -2.60
CA LYS A 113 -7.58 20.70 -1.46
C LYS A 113 -6.89 20.32 -0.15
N GLY A 114 -5.80 19.52 -0.22
CA GLY A 114 -5.01 19.20 0.96
C GLY A 114 -5.68 18.23 1.95
N ILE A 115 -6.67 17.47 1.52
CA ILE A 115 -7.33 16.47 2.37
C ILE A 115 -6.51 15.18 2.37
N TYR A 116 -6.16 14.70 3.57
CA TYR A 116 -5.47 13.43 3.77
C TYR A 116 -6.49 12.33 4.02
N TYR A 117 -6.34 11.22 3.32
CA TYR A 117 -7.09 10.00 3.56
C TYR A 117 -6.14 8.87 3.93
N ARG A 118 -6.54 8.07 4.90
CA ARG A 118 -5.92 6.79 5.23
C ARG A 118 -6.99 5.72 5.13
N TYR A 119 -6.79 4.80 4.23
CA TYR A 119 -7.66 3.65 4.04
C TYR A 119 -6.93 2.38 4.44
N CYS A 120 -7.56 1.59 5.30
CA CYS A 120 -7.07 0.29 5.73
C CYS A 120 -8.12 -0.76 5.39
N ILE A 121 -7.69 -1.88 4.87
CA ILE A 121 -8.55 -3.03 4.61
C ILE A 121 -7.82 -4.32 4.94
N GLU A 122 -8.54 -5.22 5.61
CA GLU A 122 -8.15 -6.61 5.82
C GLU A 122 -9.20 -7.51 5.19
N THR A 123 -8.75 -8.45 4.38
CA THR A 123 -9.62 -9.38 3.68
C THR A 123 -9.10 -10.80 3.82
N ASP A 124 -9.97 -11.78 3.65
CA ASP A 124 -9.62 -13.17 3.42
C ASP A 124 -10.38 -13.71 2.20
N PHE A 125 -10.32 -15.02 1.97
CA PHE A 125 -11.03 -15.64 0.84
C PHE A 125 -12.56 -15.66 0.98
N LEU A 126 -13.10 -15.31 2.15
CA LEU A 126 -14.53 -15.22 2.40
C LEU A 126 -15.06 -13.79 2.23
N GLY A 127 -14.19 -12.79 2.36
CA GLY A 127 -14.58 -11.38 2.20
C GLY A 127 -13.77 -10.40 3.02
N VAL A 128 -14.37 -9.26 3.30
CA VAL A 128 -13.78 -8.20 4.11
C VAL A 128 -13.91 -8.54 5.59
N LEU A 129 -12.78 -8.56 6.29
CA LEU A 129 -12.71 -8.76 7.74
C LEU A 129 -12.79 -7.44 8.49
N ASN A 130 -12.07 -6.43 7.97
CA ASN A 130 -12.01 -5.11 8.57
C ASN A 130 -11.81 -4.07 7.48
N GLU A 131 -12.51 -2.95 7.61
CA GLU A 131 -12.39 -1.82 6.68
C GLU A 131 -12.48 -0.51 7.46
N LYS A 132 -11.54 0.39 7.21
CA LYS A 132 -11.47 1.67 7.90
C LYS A 132 -11.02 2.77 6.95
N LEU A 133 -11.75 3.87 6.95
CA LEU A 133 -11.39 5.10 6.27
C LEU A 133 -11.27 6.24 7.29
N ASP A 134 -10.07 6.74 7.46
CA ASP A 134 -9.80 7.96 8.21
C ASP A 134 -9.53 9.11 7.23
N TYR A 135 -9.93 10.32 7.59
CA TYR A 135 -9.56 11.51 6.84
C TYR A 135 -9.21 12.67 7.77
N LYS A 136 -8.35 13.56 7.28
CA LYS A 136 -7.95 14.77 7.99
C LYS A 136 -7.97 15.94 7.02
N THR A 137 -8.69 16.98 7.38
CA THR A 137 -8.69 18.26 6.67
C THR A 137 -7.66 19.19 7.31
N GLN A 138 -7.15 20.16 6.56
CA GLN A 138 -6.21 21.17 7.10
C GLN A 138 -6.76 21.97 8.29
N TYR A 139 -8.07 22.04 8.41
CA TYR A 139 -8.75 22.83 9.46
C TYR A 139 -9.12 22.04 10.72
N SER A 140 -8.84 20.74 10.77
CA SER A 140 -9.02 19.97 12.01
C SER A 140 -7.77 20.08 12.87
N GLN A 141 -7.78 21.06 13.79
CA GLN A 141 -6.86 21.08 14.93
C GLN A 141 -7.20 19.99 15.94
#